data_7480b86a70483728b805e1a2f75fca6d
#
_entry.id   7480b86a70483728b805e1a2f75fca6d
#
_cell.length_a   1.000
_cell.length_b   1.000
_cell.length_c   1.000
_cell.angle_alpha   90.00
_cell.angle_beta   90.00
_cell.angle_gamma   90.00
#
_symmetry.space_group_name_H-M   'P 1'
#
loop_
_entity.id
_entity.type
_entity.pdbx_description
1 polymer ?
#
loop_
_entity_poly.entity_id
_entity_poly.type
_entity_poly.pdbx_seq_one_letter_code
_entity_poly.pdbx_strand_id
1 'polypeptide(L)'
;MSQWLLGIPSVVLIGGYAYWYFRNYRKRRDQYAAAAAERGWAYRERDSGLLGRCHGYPFNDGRRPRAWHVVTGTNGDREFTSFEYSAVFGHDDAESSDRAERQFTQVFALLLPGATPDLTVRPRGMLGQLARGLGASSLSGSDFDRSWTVDGAPADLTPEIRSWITVHRRPFRITAGQLWMWADGRMDLARIEPALRDLHQLADALSRQLPPPRIS
;
A
#
# COMPACT_ATOMS: atom_id res chain seq x y z
N MET A 1 40.19 -40.55 1.21
CA MET A 1 40.68 -39.20 1.51
C MET A 1 40.18 -38.15 0.50
N SER A 2 38.93 -38.12 0.03
CA SER A 2 38.48 -37.20 -1.00
C SER A 2 37.11 -36.51 -0.77
N GLN A 3 36.56 -36.57 0.44
CA GLN A 3 35.29 -35.89 0.73
C GLN A 3 35.43 -34.38 1.08
N TRP A 4 36.64 -33.92 1.38
CA TRP A 4 36.89 -32.50 1.77
C TRP A 4 37.00 -31.54 0.58
N LEU A 5 37.23 -32.06 -0.62
CA LEU A 5 37.43 -31.20 -1.82
C LEU A 5 36.13 -30.64 -2.42
N LEU A 6 34.96 -31.19 -2.06
CA LEU A 6 33.65 -30.70 -2.55
C LEU A 6 33.01 -29.63 -1.65
N GLY A 7 33.46 -29.50 -0.41
CA GLY A 7 32.91 -28.53 0.54
C GLY A 7 33.37 -27.08 0.31
N ILE A 8 34.60 -26.89 -0.15
CA ILE A 8 35.21 -25.55 -0.27
C ILE A 8 34.52 -24.68 -1.34
N PRO A 9 34.22 -25.18 -2.56
CA PRO A 9 33.54 -24.35 -3.56
C PRO A 9 32.12 -23.94 -3.14
N SER A 10 31.40 -24.76 -2.39
CA SER A 10 30.06 -24.43 -1.91
C SER A 10 30.07 -23.29 -0.89
N VAL A 11 31.03 -23.26 0.03
CA VAL A 11 31.18 -22.19 1.04
C VAL A 11 31.56 -20.88 0.36
N VAL A 12 32.43 -20.90 -0.63
CA VAL A 12 32.84 -19.69 -1.39
C VAL A 12 31.65 -19.12 -2.19
N LEU A 13 30.84 -19.97 -2.82
CA LEU A 13 29.67 -19.55 -3.57
C LEU A 13 28.60 -18.94 -2.63
N ILE A 14 28.33 -19.56 -1.49
CA ILE A 14 27.37 -19.05 -0.50
C ILE A 14 27.87 -17.72 0.08
N GLY A 15 29.16 -17.64 0.44
CA GLY A 15 29.76 -16.39 0.93
C GLY A 15 29.77 -15.27 -0.11
N GLY A 16 30.10 -15.58 -1.35
CA GLY A 16 30.05 -14.64 -2.47
C GLY A 16 28.63 -14.13 -2.75
N TYR A 17 27.64 -15.04 -2.76
CA TYR A 17 26.24 -14.66 -2.91
C TYR A 17 25.73 -13.80 -1.73
N ALA A 18 26.05 -14.17 -0.51
CA ALA A 18 25.68 -13.41 0.68
C ALA A 18 26.30 -12.00 0.65
N TYR A 19 27.61 -11.91 0.34
CA TYR A 19 28.30 -10.63 0.19
C TYR A 19 27.66 -9.74 -0.90
N TRP A 20 27.40 -10.29 -2.09
CA TRP A 20 26.75 -9.60 -3.19
C TRP A 20 25.35 -9.11 -2.79
N TYR A 21 24.56 -9.98 -2.12
CA TYR A 21 23.23 -9.64 -1.63
C TYR A 21 23.27 -8.49 -0.63
N PHE A 22 24.15 -8.57 0.39
CA PHE A 22 24.29 -7.50 1.40
C PHE A 22 24.80 -6.19 0.79
N ARG A 23 25.72 -6.27 -0.16
CA ARG A 23 26.22 -5.08 -0.87
C ARG A 23 25.13 -4.39 -1.67
N ASN A 24 24.34 -5.14 -2.42
CA ASN A 24 23.21 -4.59 -3.19
C ASN A 24 22.12 -4.05 -2.29
N TYR A 25 21.85 -4.72 -1.18
CA TYR A 25 20.88 -4.25 -0.19
C TYR A 25 21.32 -2.89 0.41
N ARG A 26 22.57 -2.78 0.87
CA ARG A 26 23.12 -1.52 1.40
C ARG A 26 23.08 -0.41 0.35
N LYS A 27 23.50 -0.70 -0.88
CA LYS A 27 23.46 0.27 -1.97
C LYS A 27 22.06 0.82 -2.21
N ARG A 28 21.03 -0.03 -2.22
CA ARG A 28 19.63 0.40 -2.38
C ARG A 28 19.17 1.26 -1.20
N ARG A 29 19.47 0.85 0.01
CA ARG A 29 19.17 1.61 1.22
C ARG A 29 19.78 3.02 1.16
N ASP A 30 21.06 3.10 0.82
CA ASP A 30 21.77 4.36 0.77
C ASP A 30 21.26 5.25 -0.37
N GLN A 31 20.88 4.67 -1.51
CA GLN A 31 20.19 5.37 -2.60
C GLN A 31 18.85 5.95 -2.16
N TYR A 32 18.03 5.19 -1.44
CA TYR A 32 16.75 5.69 -0.91
C TYR A 32 16.97 6.81 0.13
N ALA A 33 17.93 6.65 1.02
CA ALA A 33 18.25 7.67 2.01
C ALA A 33 18.74 8.97 1.36
N ALA A 34 19.65 8.89 0.39
CA ALA A 34 20.17 10.04 -0.34
C ALA A 34 19.05 10.76 -1.12
N ALA A 35 18.28 10.02 -1.90
CA ALA A 35 17.20 10.59 -2.70
C ALA A 35 16.03 11.16 -1.87
N ALA A 36 15.80 10.65 -0.66
CA ALA A 36 14.87 11.24 0.29
C ALA A 36 15.45 12.56 0.86
N ALA A 37 16.72 12.56 1.25
CA ALA A 37 17.39 13.73 1.79
C ALA A 37 17.46 14.90 0.78
N GLU A 38 17.69 14.61 -0.52
CA GLU A 38 17.65 15.60 -1.61
C GLU A 38 16.30 16.33 -1.71
N ARG A 39 15.23 15.69 -1.27
CA ARG A 39 13.85 16.25 -1.25
C ARG A 39 13.45 16.82 0.10
N GLY A 40 14.36 16.82 1.08
CA GLY A 40 14.07 17.23 2.45
C GLY A 40 13.20 16.24 3.22
N TRP A 41 13.13 14.97 2.77
CA TRP A 41 12.37 13.92 3.42
C TRP A 41 13.25 13.11 4.37
N ALA A 42 12.65 12.61 5.46
CA ALA A 42 13.30 11.68 6.37
C ALA A 42 13.15 10.24 5.88
N TYR A 43 14.21 9.46 6.03
CA TYR A 43 14.21 8.04 5.66
C TYR A 43 14.51 7.16 6.88
N ARG A 44 13.77 6.07 7.02
CA ARG A 44 14.05 4.97 7.97
C ARG A 44 14.03 3.65 7.23
N GLU A 45 14.95 2.76 7.55
CA GLU A 45 15.02 1.44 6.93
C GLU A 45 13.80 0.57 7.28
N ARG A 46 13.33 0.66 8.53
CA ARG A 46 12.20 -0.11 9.06
C ARG A 46 11.40 0.71 10.05
N ASP A 47 10.10 0.46 10.10
CA ASP A 47 9.25 0.97 11.17
C ASP A 47 8.12 -0.03 11.45
N SER A 48 8.28 -0.82 12.53
CA SER A 48 7.26 -1.79 12.95
C SER A 48 6.00 -1.13 13.55
N GLY A 49 6.09 0.12 13.99
CA GLY A 49 4.93 0.87 14.50
C GLY A 49 3.85 1.11 13.46
N LEU A 50 4.23 1.14 12.17
CA LEU A 50 3.27 1.27 11.08
C LEU A 50 2.39 0.02 10.90
N LEU A 51 2.88 -1.17 11.30
CA LEU A 51 2.17 -2.43 11.10
C LEU A 51 0.85 -2.49 11.87
N GLY A 52 0.76 -1.83 13.03
CA GLY A 52 -0.48 -1.73 13.79
C GLY A 52 -1.62 -0.99 13.06
N ARG A 53 -1.29 -0.25 11.99
CA ARG A 53 -2.26 0.44 11.13
C ARG A 53 -2.56 -0.32 9.84
N CYS A 54 -1.76 -1.35 9.52
CA CYS A 54 -1.86 -2.17 8.31
C CYS A 54 -2.78 -3.38 8.56
N HIS A 55 -4.07 -3.15 8.78
CA HIS A 55 -5.10 -4.19 8.93
C HIS A 55 -6.25 -3.95 7.97
N GLY A 56 -7.01 -4.99 7.63
CA GLY A 56 -8.03 -4.90 6.59
C GLY A 56 -7.43 -4.75 5.18
N TYR A 57 -8.29 -4.53 4.19
CA TYR A 57 -7.84 -4.37 2.80
C TYR A 57 -6.89 -3.16 2.63
N PRO A 58 -5.77 -3.27 1.90
CA PRO A 58 -5.26 -4.42 1.13
C PRO A 58 -4.36 -5.38 1.94
N PHE A 59 -4.21 -5.17 3.26
CA PHE A 59 -3.24 -5.85 4.11
C PHE A 59 -3.75 -7.18 4.69
N ASN A 60 -4.90 -7.65 4.20
CA ASN A 60 -5.62 -8.82 4.73
C ASN A 60 -4.73 -10.05 4.83
N ASP A 61 -4.80 -10.73 6.00
CA ASP A 61 -4.37 -12.10 6.24
C ASP A 61 -2.93 -12.48 5.83
N GLY A 62 -2.12 -11.50 5.47
CA GLY A 62 -0.72 -11.72 5.17
C GLY A 62 0.06 -12.06 6.44
N ARG A 63 0.79 -13.20 6.42
CA ARG A 63 1.64 -13.63 7.52
C ARG A 63 2.99 -12.93 7.49
N ARG A 64 3.61 -12.72 8.66
CA ARG A 64 4.94 -12.09 8.81
C ARG A 64 5.02 -10.72 8.11
N PRO A 65 4.10 -9.79 8.41
CA PRO A 65 4.09 -8.47 7.80
C PRO A 65 5.36 -7.69 8.14
N ARG A 66 5.79 -6.84 7.20
CA ARG A 66 6.96 -5.98 7.38
C ARG A 66 6.72 -4.63 6.73
N ALA A 67 7.16 -3.55 7.38
CA ALA A 67 7.23 -2.21 6.81
C ALA A 67 8.70 -1.81 6.64
N TRP A 68 9.10 -1.54 5.41
CA TRP A 68 10.46 -1.25 5.00
C TRP A 68 10.54 0.06 4.24
N HIS A 69 11.73 0.64 4.17
CA HIS A 69 12.01 1.82 3.35
C HIS A 69 11.01 2.95 3.59
N VAL A 70 10.82 3.30 4.86
CA VAL A 70 9.85 4.31 5.27
C VAL A 70 10.39 5.69 4.96
N VAL A 71 9.66 6.46 4.18
CA VAL A 71 9.93 7.86 3.87
C VAL A 71 8.82 8.71 4.47
N THR A 72 9.19 9.73 5.22
CA THR A 72 8.27 10.69 5.82
C THR A 72 8.69 12.11 5.48
N GLY A 73 7.74 13.01 5.38
CA GLY A 73 8.01 14.41 5.10
C GLY A 73 6.73 15.22 5.05
N THR A 74 6.86 16.44 4.56
CA THR A 74 5.73 17.32 4.26
C THR A 74 5.63 17.54 2.75
N ASN A 75 4.41 17.62 2.25
CA ASN A 75 4.12 18.01 0.89
C ASN A 75 3.01 19.07 0.93
N GLY A 76 3.35 20.30 0.58
CA GLY A 76 2.51 21.46 0.90
C GLY A 76 2.38 21.65 2.41
N ASP A 77 1.15 21.66 2.89
CA ASP A 77 0.76 21.85 4.30
C ASP A 77 0.51 20.53 5.05
N ARG A 78 0.70 19.39 4.39
CA ARG A 78 0.32 18.08 4.95
C ARG A 78 1.51 17.15 5.11
N GLU A 79 1.52 16.44 6.23
CA GLU A 79 2.48 15.37 6.47
C GLU A 79 2.11 14.13 5.67
N PHE A 80 3.13 13.45 5.16
CA PHE A 80 2.96 12.19 4.45
C PHE A 80 3.90 11.11 4.97
N THR A 81 3.51 9.87 4.73
CA THR A 81 4.34 8.68 4.93
C THR A 81 4.22 7.79 3.70
N SER A 82 5.34 7.33 3.15
CA SER A 82 5.36 6.28 2.13
C SER A 82 6.28 5.15 2.57
N PHE A 83 5.86 3.89 2.37
CA PHE A 83 6.66 2.74 2.76
C PHE A 83 6.37 1.51 1.92
N GLU A 84 7.30 0.57 1.92
CA GLU A 84 7.11 -0.77 1.36
C GLU A 84 6.50 -1.68 2.42
N TYR A 85 5.27 -2.11 2.19
CA TYR A 85 4.65 -3.20 2.95
C TYR A 85 4.95 -4.52 2.27
N SER A 86 5.26 -5.55 3.04
CA SER A 86 5.35 -6.90 2.49
C SER A 86 4.82 -7.94 3.48
N ALA A 87 4.11 -8.92 2.96
CA ALA A 87 3.59 -10.05 3.73
C ALA A 87 3.64 -11.33 2.90
N VAL A 88 3.52 -12.47 3.55
CA VAL A 88 3.48 -13.78 2.91
C VAL A 88 2.02 -14.22 2.79
N PHE A 89 1.59 -14.52 1.59
CA PHE A 89 0.27 -15.04 1.26
C PHE A 89 0.39 -16.49 0.76
N GLY A 90 -0.69 -17.25 0.85
CA GLY A 90 -0.70 -18.68 0.49
C GLY A 90 -0.52 -19.60 1.69
N HIS A 91 -0.66 -20.90 1.46
CA HIS A 91 -0.53 -21.94 2.47
C HIS A 91 0.86 -22.58 2.42
N ASP A 92 1.39 -22.96 3.61
CA ASP A 92 2.67 -23.70 3.71
C ASP A 92 2.47 -25.22 3.51
N ASP A 93 1.26 -25.68 3.19
CA ASP A 93 0.95 -27.10 3.06
C ASP A 93 1.58 -27.67 1.80
N ALA A 94 2.35 -28.73 1.95
CA ALA A 94 3.11 -29.38 0.89
C ALA A 94 2.22 -29.96 -0.24
N GLU A 95 0.91 -30.06 -0.03
CA GLU A 95 -0.07 -30.60 -0.96
C GLU A 95 -0.78 -29.53 -1.82
N SER A 96 -0.69 -28.23 -1.44
CA SER A 96 -1.31 -27.17 -2.24
C SER A 96 -0.32 -26.65 -3.29
N SER A 97 -0.79 -26.53 -4.53
CA SER A 97 -0.04 -25.91 -5.63
C SER A 97 0.25 -24.42 -5.39
N ASP A 98 -0.38 -23.82 -4.40
CA ASP A 98 -0.19 -22.42 -3.99
C ASP A 98 0.98 -22.32 -3.00
N ARG A 99 2.18 -22.13 -3.54
CA ARG A 99 3.36 -21.85 -2.72
C ARG A 99 3.20 -20.51 -2.03
N ALA A 100 3.56 -20.49 -0.74
CA ALA A 100 3.61 -19.26 0.04
C ALA A 100 4.54 -18.22 -0.62
N GLU A 101 3.99 -17.13 -1.13
CA GLU A 101 4.73 -16.08 -1.82
C GLU A 101 4.70 -14.79 -1.02
N ARG A 102 5.85 -14.09 -0.97
CA ARG A 102 5.93 -12.76 -0.38
C ARG A 102 5.54 -11.71 -1.40
N GLN A 103 4.42 -11.07 -1.16
CA GLN A 103 3.96 -9.94 -1.96
C GLN A 103 4.46 -8.63 -1.38
N PHE A 104 4.64 -7.64 -2.26
CA PHE A 104 5.10 -6.31 -1.93
C PHE A 104 4.08 -5.29 -2.39
N THR A 105 3.85 -4.28 -1.56
CA THR A 105 2.93 -3.20 -1.83
C THR A 105 3.57 -1.89 -1.38
N GLN A 106 3.67 -0.91 -2.26
CA GLN A 106 4.06 0.43 -1.86
C GLN A 106 2.84 1.19 -1.36
N VAL A 107 2.92 1.72 -0.16
CA VAL A 107 1.85 2.46 0.52
C VAL A 107 2.20 3.94 0.56
N PHE A 108 1.19 4.77 0.36
CA PHE A 108 1.26 6.22 0.47
C PHE A 108 0.15 6.67 1.42
N ALA A 109 0.50 7.42 2.45
CA ALA A 109 -0.43 7.95 3.43
C ALA A 109 -0.25 9.46 3.56
N LEU A 110 -1.34 10.20 3.55
CA LEU A 110 -1.40 11.65 3.72
C LEU A 110 -2.24 11.97 4.95
N LEU A 111 -1.74 12.81 5.85
CA LEU A 111 -2.48 13.25 7.01
C LEU A 111 -3.64 14.16 6.58
N LEU A 112 -4.84 13.86 7.04
CA LEU A 112 -6.03 14.68 6.80
C LEU A 112 -6.24 15.66 7.97
N PRO A 113 -6.74 16.88 7.71
CA PRO A 113 -7.10 17.79 8.78
C PRO A 113 -8.39 17.32 9.47
N GLY A 114 -8.37 17.32 10.80
CA GLY A 114 -9.56 17.05 11.62
C GLY A 114 -9.92 15.56 11.77
N ALA A 115 -11.04 15.31 12.41
CA ALA A 115 -11.59 13.97 12.62
C ALA A 115 -12.31 13.53 11.33
N THR A 116 -11.74 12.56 10.65
CA THR A 116 -12.33 11.96 9.45
C THR A 116 -12.85 10.56 9.76
N PRO A 117 -14.06 10.21 9.31
CA PRO A 117 -14.58 8.86 9.50
C PRO A 117 -13.81 7.84 8.70
N ASP A 118 -13.79 6.60 9.16
CA ASP A 118 -13.20 5.49 8.42
C ASP A 118 -14.01 5.21 7.14
N LEU A 119 -13.30 5.12 6.03
CA LEU A 119 -13.84 4.88 4.71
C LEU A 119 -12.87 4.00 3.91
N THR A 120 -13.39 2.98 3.23
CA THR A 120 -12.59 2.16 2.30
C THR A 120 -13.29 2.08 0.95
N VAL A 121 -12.58 2.44 -0.10
CA VAL A 121 -13.01 2.30 -1.49
C VAL A 121 -12.09 1.31 -2.19
N ARG A 122 -12.67 0.23 -2.69
CA ARG A 122 -11.91 -0.86 -3.32
C ARG A 122 -12.61 -1.38 -4.57
N PRO A 123 -11.84 -1.92 -5.53
CA PRO A 123 -12.43 -2.58 -6.68
C PRO A 123 -13.29 -3.76 -6.22
N ARG A 124 -14.42 -3.94 -6.87
CA ARG A 124 -15.25 -5.12 -6.63
C ARG A 124 -14.58 -6.32 -7.24
N GLY A 125 -14.24 -7.30 -6.42
CA GLY A 125 -13.59 -8.53 -6.88
C GLY A 125 -14.41 -9.29 -7.91
N MET A 126 -13.74 -10.09 -8.75
CA MET A 126 -14.34 -10.87 -9.84
C MET A 126 -15.47 -11.81 -9.37
N LEU A 127 -15.38 -12.35 -8.15
CA LEU A 127 -16.43 -13.17 -7.52
C LEU A 127 -17.72 -12.38 -7.25
N GLY A 128 -17.62 -11.10 -6.89
CA GLY A 128 -18.78 -10.22 -6.71
C GLY A 128 -19.45 -9.83 -8.04
N GLN A 129 -18.70 -9.87 -9.15
CA GLN A 129 -19.24 -9.66 -10.50
C GLN A 129 -20.00 -10.92 -11.01
N LEU A 130 -19.46 -12.11 -10.76
CA LEU A 130 -20.07 -13.39 -11.12
C LEU A 130 -21.36 -13.66 -10.33
N ALA A 131 -21.42 -13.34 -9.05
CA ALA A 131 -22.62 -13.53 -8.22
C ALA A 131 -23.83 -12.71 -8.71
N ARG A 132 -23.60 -11.57 -9.42
CA ARG A 132 -24.67 -10.78 -10.05
C ARG A 132 -25.10 -11.29 -11.41
N GLY A 133 -24.21 -11.93 -12.15
CA GLY A 133 -24.53 -12.55 -13.43
C GLY A 133 -25.51 -13.71 -13.30
N LEU A 134 -25.68 -14.24 -12.07
CA LEU A 134 -26.51 -15.43 -11.80
C LEU A 134 -27.85 -15.10 -11.16
N GLY A 135 -28.32 -13.84 -11.13
CA GLY A 135 -29.72 -13.67 -10.75
C GLY A 135 -30.12 -12.44 -9.93
N ALA A 136 -29.31 -11.41 -9.81
CA ALA A 136 -29.75 -10.16 -9.21
C ALA A 136 -30.04 -9.11 -10.31
N SER A 137 -31.26 -9.14 -10.83
CA SER A 137 -31.83 -8.08 -11.64
C SER A 137 -32.10 -6.85 -10.79
N SER A 138 -31.11 -6.00 -10.62
CA SER A 138 -31.31 -4.58 -10.35
C SER A 138 -30.46 -3.76 -11.32
N LEU A 139 -31.04 -3.47 -12.45
CA LEU A 139 -30.48 -2.71 -13.59
C LEU A 139 -30.34 -1.20 -13.33
N SER A 140 -30.29 -0.73 -12.09
CA SER A 140 -30.22 0.72 -11.78
C SER A 140 -28.98 1.13 -11.01
N GLY A 141 -27.93 0.32 -10.90
CA GLY A 141 -26.64 0.75 -10.35
C GLY A 141 -25.82 1.52 -11.39
N SER A 142 -25.23 2.64 -10.98
CA SER A 142 -24.28 3.39 -11.82
C SER A 142 -23.08 2.49 -12.19
N ASP A 143 -22.33 2.84 -13.25
CA ASP A 143 -21.10 2.10 -13.63
C ASP A 143 -20.10 2.05 -12.48
N PHE A 144 -20.12 3.08 -11.64
CA PHE A 144 -19.34 3.12 -10.40
C PHE A 144 -19.73 1.99 -9.45
N ASP A 145 -21.02 1.84 -9.14
CA ASP A 145 -21.50 0.83 -8.16
C ASP A 145 -21.29 -0.62 -8.64
N ARG A 146 -21.14 -0.81 -9.95
CA ARG A 146 -20.77 -2.11 -10.54
C ARG A 146 -19.29 -2.44 -10.35
N SER A 147 -18.44 -1.43 -10.35
CA SER A 147 -16.98 -1.58 -10.36
C SER A 147 -16.35 -1.42 -8.98
N TRP A 148 -16.99 -0.70 -8.08
CA TRP A 148 -16.42 -0.31 -6.80
C TRP A 148 -17.30 -0.71 -5.61
N THR A 149 -16.67 -0.97 -4.48
CA THR A 149 -17.31 -1.16 -3.17
C THR A 149 -16.85 -0.02 -2.27
N VAL A 150 -17.82 0.58 -1.58
CA VAL A 150 -17.58 1.63 -0.57
C VAL A 150 -18.00 1.06 0.78
N ASP A 151 -17.06 0.94 1.70
CA ASP A 151 -17.27 0.45 3.06
C ASP A 151 -16.94 1.59 4.04
N GLY A 152 -17.86 1.95 4.93
CA GLY A 152 -17.68 3.02 5.93
C GLY A 152 -18.56 4.25 5.68
N ALA A 153 -18.16 5.39 6.22
CA ALA A 153 -18.92 6.64 6.14
C ALA A 153 -18.07 7.77 5.52
N PRO A 154 -18.64 8.65 4.68
CA PRO A 154 -20.00 8.60 4.17
C PRO A 154 -20.19 7.49 3.13
N ALA A 155 -21.29 6.76 3.22
CA ALA A 155 -21.60 5.70 2.24
C ALA A 155 -21.84 6.31 0.84
N ASP A 156 -22.36 7.54 0.78
CA ASP A 156 -22.62 8.26 -0.46
C ASP A 156 -21.48 9.23 -0.78
N LEU A 157 -20.66 8.85 -1.75
CA LEU A 157 -19.61 9.70 -2.28
C LEU A 157 -20.20 10.72 -3.27
N THR A 158 -19.70 11.97 -3.24
CA THR A 158 -20.09 12.99 -4.21
C THR A 158 -19.76 12.56 -5.65
N PRO A 159 -20.46 13.09 -6.66
CA PRO A 159 -20.16 12.80 -8.06
C PRO A 159 -18.71 13.13 -8.43
N GLU A 160 -18.12 14.16 -7.83
CA GLU A 160 -16.72 14.54 -8.03
C GLU A 160 -15.75 13.42 -7.58
N ILE A 161 -15.95 12.88 -6.38
CA ILE A 161 -15.12 11.79 -5.84
C ILE A 161 -15.32 10.51 -6.66
N ARG A 162 -16.55 10.18 -7.05
CA ARG A 162 -16.85 9.02 -7.91
C ARG A 162 -16.17 9.15 -9.27
N SER A 163 -16.19 10.35 -9.86
CA SER A 163 -15.50 10.66 -11.12
C SER A 163 -13.98 10.50 -10.96
N TRP A 164 -13.41 11.04 -9.87
CA TRP A 164 -11.99 10.88 -9.58
C TRP A 164 -11.57 9.41 -9.50
N ILE A 165 -12.33 8.58 -8.75
CA ILE A 165 -12.07 7.14 -8.61
C ILE A 165 -12.14 6.43 -9.96
N THR A 166 -13.12 6.77 -10.79
CA THR A 166 -13.34 6.17 -12.11
C THR A 166 -12.19 6.49 -13.07
N VAL A 167 -11.69 7.72 -13.04
CA VAL A 167 -10.59 8.20 -13.90
C VAL A 167 -9.25 7.59 -13.45
N HIS A 168 -8.93 7.69 -12.16
CA HIS A 168 -7.63 7.26 -11.65
C HIS A 168 -7.56 5.76 -11.39
N ARG A 169 -8.70 5.09 -11.24
CA ARG A 169 -8.83 3.66 -10.94
C ARG A 169 -7.99 3.21 -9.74
N ARG A 170 -7.87 4.08 -8.75
CA ARG A 170 -7.07 3.82 -7.55
C ARG A 170 -7.95 3.56 -6.34
N PRO A 171 -7.77 2.42 -5.68
CA PRO A 171 -8.38 2.19 -4.38
C PRO A 171 -7.74 3.09 -3.32
N PHE A 172 -8.54 3.46 -2.32
CA PHE A 172 -8.04 4.23 -1.19
C PHE A 172 -8.78 3.88 0.09
N ARG A 173 -8.21 4.29 1.20
CA ARG A 173 -8.79 4.12 2.52
C ARG A 173 -8.53 5.37 3.36
N ILE A 174 -9.51 5.75 4.16
CA ILE A 174 -9.34 6.69 5.25
C ILE A 174 -9.38 5.89 6.55
N THR A 175 -8.37 6.04 7.38
CA THR A 175 -8.34 5.43 8.71
C THR A 175 -7.42 6.22 9.63
N ALA A 176 -7.82 6.37 10.89
CA ALA A 176 -7.05 7.11 11.90
C ALA A 176 -6.59 8.52 11.44
N GLY A 177 -7.45 9.24 10.73
CA GLY A 177 -7.14 10.59 10.23
C GLY A 177 -6.15 10.64 9.07
N GLN A 178 -5.87 9.53 8.42
CA GLN A 178 -4.98 9.47 7.26
C GLN A 178 -5.69 8.92 6.04
N LEU A 179 -5.40 9.51 4.89
CA LEU A 179 -5.81 9.02 3.57
C LEU A 179 -4.71 8.14 3.01
N TRP A 180 -5.02 6.89 2.75
CA TRP A 180 -4.10 5.86 2.28
C TRP A 180 -4.41 5.48 0.85
N MET A 181 -3.36 5.39 0.03
CA MET A 181 -3.37 4.77 -1.28
C MET A 181 -2.22 3.76 -1.37
N TRP A 182 -2.29 2.84 -2.33
CA TRP A 182 -1.24 1.84 -2.52
C TRP A 182 -1.12 1.43 -3.97
N ALA A 183 0.04 0.89 -4.30
CA ALA A 183 0.34 0.32 -5.59
C ALA A 183 1.12 -0.99 -5.39
N ASP A 184 0.88 -1.96 -6.24
CA ASP A 184 1.61 -3.22 -6.20
C ASP A 184 3.08 -3.02 -6.55
N GLY A 185 3.91 -3.83 -5.91
CA GLY A 185 5.33 -3.86 -6.11
C GLY A 185 6.16 -3.24 -4.99
N ARG A 186 7.48 -3.22 -5.21
CA ARG A 186 8.46 -2.70 -4.26
C ARG A 186 8.49 -1.18 -4.25
N MET A 187 9.12 -0.63 -3.19
CA MET A 187 9.36 0.80 -3.06
C MET A 187 10.02 1.38 -4.32
N ASP A 188 9.41 2.45 -4.84
CA ASP A 188 9.91 3.28 -5.90
C ASP A 188 9.70 4.76 -5.54
N LEU A 189 10.80 5.48 -5.33
CA LEU A 189 10.75 6.89 -4.94
C LEU A 189 10.13 7.80 -6.01
N ALA A 190 10.24 7.42 -7.30
CA ALA A 190 9.65 8.17 -8.39
C ALA A 190 8.11 8.16 -8.36
N ARG A 191 7.51 7.19 -7.68
CA ARG A 191 6.06 7.10 -7.51
C ARG A 191 5.51 7.99 -6.40
N ILE A 192 6.35 8.49 -5.48
CA ILE A 192 5.89 9.24 -4.30
C ILE A 192 5.22 10.54 -4.73
N GLU A 193 5.91 11.40 -5.48
CA GLU A 193 5.37 12.71 -5.87
C GLU A 193 4.07 12.61 -6.69
N PRO A 194 3.96 11.74 -7.71
CA PRO A 194 2.70 11.52 -8.41
C PRO A 194 1.58 11.05 -7.46
N ALA A 195 1.87 10.10 -6.57
CA ALA A 195 0.88 9.60 -5.62
C ALA A 195 0.43 10.68 -4.62
N LEU A 196 1.36 11.55 -4.17
CA LEU A 196 1.02 12.66 -3.29
C LEU A 196 0.11 13.68 -4.00
N ARG A 197 0.34 13.98 -5.29
CA ARG A 197 -0.58 14.85 -6.06
C ARG A 197 -1.98 14.25 -6.10
N ASP A 198 -2.11 12.95 -6.39
CA ASP A 198 -3.40 12.26 -6.42
C ASP A 198 -4.07 12.30 -5.03
N LEU A 199 -3.28 12.08 -3.96
CA LEU A 199 -3.77 12.13 -2.57
C LEU A 199 -4.25 13.53 -2.19
N HIS A 200 -3.55 14.60 -2.58
CA HIS A 200 -3.97 15.96 -2.32
C HIS A 200 -5.29 16.29 -3.03
N GLN A 201 -5.41 15.96 -4.32
CA GLN A 201 -6.65 16.17 -5.08
C GLN A 201 -7.84 15.46 -4.42
N LEU A 202 -7.63 14.20 -4.03
CA LEU A 202 -8.67 13.41 -3.35
C LEU A 202 -8.98 13.96 -1.96
N ALA A 203 -7.97 14.35 -1.19
CA ALA A 203 -8.15 14.94 0.14
C ALA A 203 -8.93 16.26 0.09
N ASP A 204 -8.69 17.10 -0.92
CA ASP A 204 -9.42 18.36 -1.11
C ASP A 204 -10.88 18.11 -1.51
N ALA A 205 -11.14 17.11 -2.36
CA ALA A 205 -12.50 16.71 -2.71
C ALA A 205 -13.24 16.14 -1.48
N LEU A 206 -12.59 15.31 -0.68
CA LEU A 206 -13.14 14.76 0.57
C LEU A 206 -13.40 15.85 1.61
N SER A 207 -12.52 16.83 1.76
CA SER A 207 -12.67 17.93 2.72
C SER A 207 -13.90 18.80 2.42
N ARG A 208 -14.30 18.90 1.16
CA ARG A 208 -15.54 19.59 0.77
C ARG A 208 -16.82 18.80 1.10
N GLN A 209 -16.70 17.47 1.18
CA GLN A 209 -17.82 16.59 1.54
C GLN A 209 -17.97 16.40 3.04
N LEU A 210 -16.87 16.37 3.78
CA LEU A 210 -16.85 16.11 5.20
C LEU A 210 -17.20 17.42 5.96
N PRO A 211 -18.04 17.36 7.00
CA PRO A 211 -18.32 18.53 7.81
C PRO A 211 -17.04 19.04 8.48
N PRO A 212 -16.91 20.37 8.70
CA PRO A 212 -15.76 20.91 9.41
C PRO A 212 -15.68 20.30 10.82
N PRO A 213 -14.46 20.13 11.38
CA PRO A 213 -14.28 19.60 12.73
C PRO A 213 -15.09 20.45 13.71
N ARG A 214 -15.91 19.82 14.54
CA ARG A 214 -16.57 20.50 15.64
C ARG A 214 -15.49 20.91 16.63
N ILE A 215 -15.23 22.21 16.70
CA ILE A 215 -14.38 22.79 17.74
C ILE A 215 -15.18 22.67 19.05
N SER A 216 -14.74 21.78 19.93
CA SER A 216 -15.29 21.61 21.29
C SER A 216 -14.53 22.49 22.26
#